data_1b8c2f55409b327768cc570668f2eb09
#
_entry.id   1b8c2f55409b327768cc570668f2eb09
#
_cell.length_a   1.000
_cell.length_b   1.000
_cell.length_c   1.000
_cell.angle_alpha   90.00
_cell.angle_beta   90.00
_cell.angle_gamma   90.00
#
_symmetry.space_group_name_H-M   'P 1'
#
loop_
_entity.id
_entity.type
_entity.pdbx_description
1 polymer ?
#
loop_
_entity_poly.entity_id
_entity_poly.type
_entity_poly.pdbx_seq_one_letter_code
_entity_poly.pdbx_strand_id
1 'polypeptide(L)'
;MGSRVEGQTAEVERMIEASAEDIWTVLSDGWAYASWVVGTARIRGVDPGWPKVGTKIHHSFGIWPALIDDSTEVLDSDPVRRLLLEARGWPAGEAHVRLTLEPAGSSRTLLQIAEDAVLSRPLNRWSQTSQASEVGPVDLGTALCPARPGVRRCVSSYAS
;
A
#
# COMPACT_ATOMS: atom_id res chain seq x y z
N MET A 1 -22.92 -19.91 -19.01
CA MET A 1 -22.67 -19.69 -17.57
C MET A 1 -21.16 -19.51 -17.40
N GLY A 2 -20.71 -18.27 -17.40
CA GLY A 2 -19.29 -17.96 -17.21
C GLY A 2 -19.00 -17.82 -15.72
N SER A 3 -18.23 -18.75 -15.17
CA SER A 3 -17.70 -18.63 -13.82
C SER A 3 -16.72 -17.46 -13.80
N ARG A 4 -17.13 -16.38 -13.14
CA ARG A 4 -16.24 -15.27 -12.78
C ARG A 4 -15.27 -15.85 -11.75
N VAL A 5 -13.99 -15.93 -12.08
CA VAL A 5 -12.94 -16.19 -11.11
C VAL A 5 -12.89 -14.94 -10.25
N GLU A 6 -13.45 -15.01 -9.04
CA GLU A 6 -13.30 -13.96 -8.05
C GLU A 6 -11.82 -13.92 -7.67
N GLY A 7 -11.16 -12.82 -8.04
CA GLY A 7 -9.82 -12.53 -7.56
C GLY A 7 -9.87 -12.47 -6.02
N GLN A 8 -8.89 -13.06 -5.37
CA GLN A 8 -8.77 -12.98 -3.92
C GLN A 8 -8.45 -11.52 -3.56
N THR A 9 -9.43 -10.82 -3.00
CA THR A 9 -9.24 -9.51 -2.38
C THR A 9 -8.74 -9.75 -0.97
N ALA A 10 -7.54 -9.28 -0.67
CA ALA A 10 -7.06 -9.21 0.71
C ALA A 10 -7.51 -7.88 1.31
N GLU A 11 -8.19 -7.90 2.45
CA GLU A 11 -8.66 -6.69 3.13
C GLU A 11 -8.16 -6.68 4.57
N VAL A 12 -7.63 -5.54 5.00
CA VAL A 12 -7.15 -5.29 6.35
C VAL A 12 -7.71 -3.96 6.85
N GLU A 13 -8.22 -3.95 8.07
CA GLU A 13 -8.68 -2.74 8.73
C GLU A 13 -7.85 -2.46 9.99
N ARG A 14 -7.58 -1.20 10.24
CA ARG A 14 -6.86 -0.77 11.44
C ARG A 14 -7.34 0.58 11.96
N MET A 15 -7.61 0.65 13.25
CA MET A 15 -7.82 1.93 13.95
C MET A 15 -6.47 2.59 14.22
N ILE A 16 -6.30 3.82 13.74
CA ILE A 16 -5.08 4.62 13.91
C ILE A 16 -5.42 5.81 14.83
N GLU A 17 -4.59 6.04 15.84
CA GLU A 17 -4.71 7.17 16.77
C GLU A 17 -4.12 8.46 16.16
N ALA A 18 -4.69 8.85 15.00
CA ALA A 18 -4.34 10.07 14.27
C ALA A 18 -5.57 10.55 13.48
N SER A 19 -5.61 11.84 13.16
CA SER A 19 -6.64 12.39 12.28
C SER A 19 -6.45 11.90 10.84
N ALA A 20 -7.51 11.92 10.03
CA ALA A 20 -7.41 11.55 8.62
C ALA A 20 -6.47 12.49 7.86
N GLU A 21 -6.40 13.75 8.24
CA GLU A 21 -5.49 14.76 7.69
C GLU A 21 -4.03 14.43 7.99
N ASP A 22 -3.71 14.01 9.22
CA ASP A 22 -2.36 13.62 9.60
C ASP A 22 -1.91 12.37 8.82
N ILE A 23 -2.80 11.38 8.68
CA ILE A 23 -2.54 10.17 7.88
C ILE A 23 -2.36 10.56 6.41
N TRP A 24 -3.25 11.40 5.88
CA TRP A 24 -3.15 11.86 4.49
C TRP A 24 -1.83 12.60 4.22
N THR A 25 -1.33 13.37 5.19
CA THR A 25 -0.03 14.05 5.07
C THR A 25 1.10 13.05 4.83
N VAL A 26 1.08 11.90 5.52
CA VAL A 26 2.07 10.83 5.32
C VAL A 26 1.87 10.15 3.95
N LEU A 27 0.64 9.84 3.55
CA LEU A 27 0.34 9.21 2.26
C LEU A 27 0.69 10.13 1.08
N SER A 28 0.59 11.45 1.27
CA SER A 28 0.92 12.46 0.27
C SER A 28 2.41 12.73 0.15
N ASP A 29 3.22 12.26 1.08
CA ASP A 29 4.67 12.31 0.97
C ASP A 29 5.18 11.04 0.28
N GLY A 30 5.40 11.13 -1.02
CA GLY A 30 5.90 10.00 -1.80
C GLY A 30 7.29 9.51 -1.36
N TRP A 31 8.09 10.33 -0.68
CA TRP A 31 9.37 9.91 -0.12
C TRP A 31 9.20 9.07 1.14
N ALA A 32 8.08 9.22 1.86
CA ALA A 32 7.71 8.39 3.00
C ALA A 32 7.16 7.01 2.59
N TYR A 33 6.92 6.74 1.29
CA TYR A 33 6.33 5.50 0.78
C TYR A 33 7.02 4.24 1.31
N ALA A 34 8.35 4.20 1.33
CA ALA A 34 9.12 3.06 1.82
C ALA A 34 8.96 2.82 3.34
N SER A 35 8.40 3.75 4.09
CA SER A 35 8.20 3.61 5.53
C SER A 35 6.93 2.84 5.89
N TRP A 36 5.97 2.75 4.96
CA TRP A 36 4.70 2.08 5.18
C TRP A 36 4.38 0.97 4.16
N VAL A 37 5.13 0.87 3.06
CA VAL A 37 5.03 -0.24 2.10
C VAL A 37 6.16 -1.23 2.31
N VAL A 38 5.83 -2.39 2.84
CA VAL A 38 6.81 -3.45 3.14
C VAL A 38 7.45 -3.96 1.84
N GLY A 39 8.75 -4.21 1.89
CA GLY A 39 9.52 -4.71 0.73
C GLY A 39 10.10 -3.61 -0.15
N THR A 40 9.70 -2.36 0.02
CA THR A 40 10.33 -1.22 -0.67
C THR A 40 11.71 -0.97 -0.08
N ALA A 41 12.76 -1.27 -0.85
CA ALA A 41 14.14 -1.12 -0.39
C ALA A 41 14.64 0.32 -0.55
N ARG A 42 14.19 1.03 -1.59
CA ARG A 42 14.64 2.39 -1.89
C ARG A 42 13.65 3.13 -2.79
N ILE A 43 13.41 4.43 -2.50
CA ILE A 43 12.74 5.35 -3.42
C ILE A 43 13.79 5.96 -4.35
N ARG A 44 13.56 5.87 -5.66
CA ARG A 44 14.42 6.40 -6.71
C ARG A 44 13.96 7.76 -7.22
N GLY A 45 12.65 8.01 -7.15
CA GLY A 45 12.05 9.26 -7.57
C GLY A 45 10.56 9.30 -7.27
N VAL A 46 10.04 10.51 -7.14
CA VAL A 46 8.62 10.80 -6.95
C VAL A 46 8.24 11.84 -8.00
N ASP A 47 7.19 11.56 -8.76
CA ASP A 47 6.71 12.50 -9.78
C ASP A 47 6.18 13.77 -9.13
N PRO A 48 6.41 14.93 -9.74
CA PRO A 48 5.84 16.19 -9.28
C PRO A 48 4.32 16.12 -9.22
N GLY A 49 3.77 16.51 -8.09
CA GLY A 49 2.32 16.54 -7.88
C GLY A 49 1.73 15.26 -7.28
N TRP A 50 2.55 14.28 -6.88
CA TRP A 50 2.09 13.16 -6.07
C TRP A 50 1.21 13.65 -4.88
N PRO A 51 0.08 13.03 -4.57
CA PRO A 51 -0.55 11.85 -5.15
C PRO A 51 -1.69 12.17 -6.14
N LYS A 52 -1.46 13.00 -7.14
CA LYS A 52 -2.46 13.22 -8.20
C LYS A 52 -2.55 12.02 -9.13
N VAL A 53 -3.74 11.79 -9.70
CA VAL A 53 -3.97 10.72 -10.68
C VAL A 53 -2.94 10.79 -11.81
N GLY A 54 -2.36 9.64 -12.15
CA GLY A 54 -1.33 9.47 -13.18
C GLY A 54 0.10 9.73 -12.71
N THR A 55 0.32 10.25 -11.48
CA THR A 55 1.68 10.41 -10.93
C THR A 55 2.21 9.09 -10.39
N LYS A 56 3.54 8.95 -10.37
CA LYS A 56 4.22 7.71 -9.99
C LYS A 56 5.26 7.93 -8.90
N ILE A 57 5.46 6.87 -8.13
CA ILE A 57 6.64 6.67 -7.31
C ILE A 57 7.50 5.60 -7.97
N HIS A 58 8.76 5.93 -8.23
CA HIS A 58 9.75 4.99 -8.75
C HIS A 58 10.54 4.44 -7.56
N HIS A 59 10.49 3.13 -7.36
CA HIS A 59 11.12 2.48 -6.21
C HIS A 59 11.86 1.22 -6.64
N SER A 60 12.68 0.68 -5.75
CA SER A 60 13.27 -0.64 -5.90
C SER A 60 12.73 -1.53 -4.80
N PHE A 61 12.36 -2.74 -5.18
CA PHE A 61 11.76 -3.75 -4.33
C PHE A 61 12.71 -4.94 -4.17
N GLY A 62 12.72 -5.60 -2.99
CA GLY A 62 13.48 -6.80 -2.74
C GLY A 62 14.66 -6.61 -1.78
N ILE A 63 15.51 -7.64 -1.69
CA ILE A 63 16.69 -7.69 -0.81
C ILE A 63 17.95 -7.74 -1.67
N TRP A 64 18.94 -6.89 -1.31
CA TRP A 64 20.22 -6.89 -2.01
C TRP A 64 20.88 -8.29 -1.99
N PRO A 65 21.44 -8.82 -3.11
CA PRO A 65 21.66 -8.13 -4.39
C PRO A 65 20.47 -8.22 -5.38
N ALA A 66 19.37 -8.88 -5.04
CA ALA A 66 18.23 -9.10 -5.92
C ALA A 66 17.20 -7.96 -5.80
N LEU A 67 17.57 -6.75 -6.23
CA LEU A 67 16.65 -5.61 -6.31
C LEU A 67 16.00 -5.56 -7.69
N ILE A 68 14.68 -5.32 -7.69
CA ILE A 68 13.88 -5.11 -8.89
C ILE A 68 13.41 -3.66 -8.89
N ASP A 69 13.66 -2.97 -9.98
CA ASP A 69 13.16 -1.61 -10.19
C ASP A 69 11.71 -1.63 -10.65
N ASP A 70 10.87 -0.89 -9.96
CA ASP A 70 9.43 -0.88 -10.17
C ASP A 70 8.83 0.52 -9.97
N SER A 71 7.52 0.64 -10.19
CA SER A 71 6.79 1.87 -9.97
C SER A 71 5.37 1.61 -9.48
N THR A 72 4.88 2.52 -8.66
CA THR A 72 3.47 2.57 -8.24
C THR A 72 2.83 3.81 -8.82
N GLU A 73 1.68 3.66 -9.47
CA GLU A 73 0.92 4.73 -10.10
C GLU A 73 -0.36 5.03 -9.33
N VAL A 74 -0.75 6.31 -9.26
CA VAL A 74 -2.04 6.72 -8.70
C VAL A 74 -3.13 6.57 -9.75
N LEU A 75 -4.10 5.71 -9.51
CA LEU A 75 -5.28 5.53 -10.36
C LEU A 75 -6.45 6.44 -9.96
N ASP A 76 -6.60 6.70 -8.67
CA ASP A 76 -7.63 7.58 -8.13
C ASP A 76 -7.14 8.21 -6.81
N SER A 77 -7.53 9.46 -6.57
CA SER A 77 -7.12 10.21 -5.39
C SER A 77 -8.22 11.18 -4.96
N ASP A 78 -8.84 10.90 -3.82
CA ASP A 78 -9.77 11.77 -3.13
C ASP A 78 -9.11 12.20 -1.81
N PRO A 79 -8.57 13.44 -1.72
CA PRO A 79 -7.79 13.89 -0.57
C PRO A 79 -8.49 13.63 0.77
N VAL A 80 -7.70 13.11 1.74
CA VAL A 80 -8.15 12.81 3.11
C VAL A 80 -9.17 11.66 3.20
N ARG A 81 -9.57 11.06 2.07
CA ARG A 81 -10.59 10.00 2.05
C ARG A 81 -10.14 8.72 1.39
N ARG A 82 -9.55 8.80 0.21
CA ARG A 82 -9.23 7.61 -0.57
C ARG A 82 -8.02 7.81 -1.45
N LEU A 83 -7.23 6.76 -1.56
CA LEU A 83 -6.13 6.65 -2.51
C LEU A 83 -6.18 5.27 -3.16
N LEU A 84 -6.21 5.20 -4.49
CA LEU A 84 -6.14 3.97 -5.26
C LEU A 84 -4.84 3.94 -6.03
N LEU A 85 -4.05 2.92 -5.78
CA LEU A 85 -2.72 2.71 -6.36
C LEU A 85 -2.71 1.48 -7.24
N GLU A 86 -1.99 1.53 -8.35
CA GLU A 86 -1.56 0.38 -9.12
C GLU A 86 -0.10 0.09 -8.77
N ALA A 87 0.14 -0.97 -8.03
CA ALA A 87 1.47 -1.46 -7.74
C ALA A 87 1.83 -2.54 -8.75
N ARG A 88 3.01 -2.41 -9.38
CA ARG A 88 3.56 -3.43 -10.25
C ARG A 88 4.61 -4.20 -9.48
N GLY A 89 4.58 -5.51 -9.57
CA GLY A 89 5.52 -6.40 -8.88
C GLY A 89 5.96 -7.54 -9.80
N TRP A 90 6.99 -7.30 -10.62
CA TRP A 90 7.53 -8.38 -11.44
C TRP A 90 8.25 -9.43 -10.57
N PRO A 91 8.01 -10.75 -10.73
CA PRO A 91 7.16 -11.41 -11.72
C PRO A 91 5.71 -11.64 -11.28
N ALA A 92 5.28 -11.12 -10.11
CA ALA A 92 3.98 -11.44 -9.48
C ALA A 92 2.77 -10.82 -10.22
N GLY A 93 3.00 -9.82 -11.08
CA GLY A 93 1.94 -9.16 -11.83
C GLY A 93 1.65 -7.74 -11.33
N GLU A 94 0.40 -7.31 -11.46
CA GLU A 94 -0.08 -6.00 -11.02
C GLU A 94 -1.11 -6.20 -9.90
N ALA A 95 -1.13 -5.28 -8.94
CA ALA A 95 -2.11 -5.25 -7.87
C ALA A 95 -2.71 -3.85 -7.74
N HIS A 96 -4.00 -3.77 -7.52
CA HIS A 96 -4.66 -2.54 -7.13
C HIS A 96 -4.75 -2.49 -5.60
N VAL A 97 -4.18 -1.45 -5.02
CA VAL A 97 -4.23 -1.21 -3.57
C VAL A 97 -5.10 0.00 -3.30
N ARG A 98 -6.22 -0.22 -2.63
CA ARG A 98 -7.14 0.83 -2.21
C ARG A 98 -6.96 1.12 -0.74
N LEU A 99 -6.67 2.37 -0.42
CA LEU A 99 -6.65 2.88 0.94
C LEU A 99 -7.87 3.77 1.15
N THR A 100 -8.65 3.51 2.21
CA THR A 100 -9.82 4.32 2.59
C THR A 100 -9.63 4.80 4.02
N LEU A 101 -9.88 6.08 4.24
CA LEU A 101 -9.77 6.75 5.54
C LEU A 101 -11.17 7.13 6.02
N GLU A 102 -11.61 6.55 7.13
CA GLU A 102 -12.89 6.86 7.77
C GLU A 102 -12.64 7.50 9.15
N PRO A 103 -12.88 8.81 9.30
CA PRO A 103 -12.72 9.49 10.59
C PRO A 103 -13.61 8.85 11.67
N ALA A 104 -13.01 8.47 12.80
CA ALA A 104 -13.69 7.94 13.97
C ALA A 104 -13.57 8.91 15.16
N GLY A 105 -13.76 10.19 14.89
CA GLY A 105 -13.57 11.31 15.80
C GLY A 105 -12.45 12.23 15.33
N SER A 106 -12.06 13.19 16.18
CA SER A 106 -11.08 14.23 15.81
C SER A 106 -9.62 13.74 15.76
N SER A 107 -9.32 12.61 16.42
CA SER A 107 -7.94 12.11 16.58
C SER A 107 -7.80 10.62 16.32
N ARG A 108 -8.81 10.00 15.71
CA ARG A 108 -8.78 8.59 15.33
C ARG A 108 -9.37 8.40 13.94
N THR A 109 -8.81 7.46 13.20
CA THR A 109 -9.27 7.13 11.85
C THR A 109 -9.21 5.62 11.66
N LEU A 110 -10.27 5.05 11.12
CA LEU A 110 -10.25 3.69 10.60
C LEU A 110 -9.61 3.73 9.21
N LEU A 111 -8.47 3.09 9.08
CA LEU A 111 -7.80 2.86 7.80
C LEU A 111 -8.17 1.46 7.30
N GLN A 112 -8.74 1.40 6.11
CA GLN A 112 -9.02 0.17 5.39
C GLN A 112 -8.08 0.06 4.21
N ILE A 113 -7.50 -1.12 4.01
CA ILE A 113 -6.64 -1.42 2.86
C ILE A 113 -7.20 -2.66 2.20
N ALA A 114 -7.56 -2.52 0.93
CA ALA A 114 -7.99 -3.63 0.09
C ALA A 114 -7.00 -3.79 -1.06
N GLU A 115 -6.52 -5.01 -1.26
CA GLU A 115 -5.60 -5.37 -2.33
C GLU A 115 -6.27 -6.39 -3.26
N ASP A 116 -6.39 -6.02 -4.53
CA ASP A 116 -6.91 -6.87 -5.59
C ASP A 116 -5.78 -7.22 -6.56
N ALA A 117 -5.39 -8.48 -6.63
CA ALA A 117 -4.43 -8.93 -7.63
C ALA A 117 -5.05 -8.84 -9.03
N VAL A 118 -4.45 -8.03 -9.90
CA VAL A 118 -4.81 -7.98 -11.32
C VAL A 118 -4.09 -9.13 -12.02
N LEU A 119 -4.80 -10.25 -12.19
CA LEU A 119 -4.27 -11.36 -12.97
C LEU A 119 -4.16 -10.94 -14.44
N SER A 120 -3.00 -10.48 -14.86
CA SER A 120 -2.67 -10.38 -16.27
C SER A 120 -2.85 -11.76 -16.89
N ARG A 121 -3.68 -11.88 -17.94
CA ARG A 121 -4.04 -13.15 -18.58
C ARG A 121 -2.82 -14.05 -18.72
N PRO A 122 -2.89 -15.33 -18.30
CA PRO A 122 -1.77 -16.22 -18.47
C PRO A 122 -1.50 -16.41 -19.97
N LEU A 123 -0.35 -15.98 -20.43
CA LEU A 123 0.23 -16.57 -21.62
C LEU A 123 0.51 -18.03 -21.27
N ASN A 124 -0.27 -18.88 -21.89
CA ASN A 124 -0.25 -20.33 -21.76
C ASN A 124 1.14 -20.93 -21.51
N ARG A 125 1.14 -21.87 -20.57
CA ARG A 125 2.09 -22.96 -20.41
C ARG A 125 3.33 -22.66 -19.57
N TRP A 126 3.18 -22.96 -18.27
CA TRP A 126 3.99 -23.95 -17.56
C TRP A 126 3.40 -24.09 -16.14
N SER A 127 2.94 -25.33 -15.88
CA SER A 127 2.68 -26.01 -14.63
C SER A 127 2.72 -25.24 -13.30
N GLN A 128 1.58 -25.32 -12.66
CA GLN A 128 1.31 -25.26 -11.23
C GLN A 128 2.53 -25.55 -10.34
N THR A 129 3.00 -24.53 -9.68
CA THR A 129 3.54 -24.66 -8.35
C THR A 129 2.94 -23.52 -7.55
N SER A 130 2.05 -23.89 -6.66
CA SER A 130 1.43 -23.03 -5.66
C SER A 130 2.54 -22.46 -4.77
N GLN A 131 2.92 -21.23 -5.02
CA GLN A 131 3.52 -20.39 -4.00
C GLN A 131 2.79 -19.08 -4.11
N ALA A 132 1.76 -18.92 -3.26
CA ALA A 132 1.29 -17.61 -2.87
C ALA A 132 2.53 -16.89 -2.32
N SER A 133 3.08 -15.97 -3.11
CA SER A 133 4.04 -15.01 -2.58
C SER A 133 3.24 -14.15 -1.62
N GLU A 134 3.39 -14.43 -0.32
CA GLU A 134 2.95 -13.55 0.73
C GLU A 134 3.60 -12.19 0.49
N VAL A 135 2.85 -11.29 -0.13
CA VAL A 135 3.12 -9.88 0.04
C VAL A 135 2.85 -9.63 1.51
N GLY A 136 3.93 -9.48 2.28
CA GLY A 136 3.85 -9.33 3.72
C GLY A 136 2.94 -8.14 4.07
N PRO A 137 2.26 -8.21 5.22
CA PRO A 137 1.34 -7.17 5.63
C PRO A 137 2.04 -5.81 5.66
N VAL A 138 1.42 -4.81 5.04
CA VAL A 138 1.88 -3.42 5.12
C VAL A 138 1.92 -2.99 6.58
N ASP A 139 3.10 -2.71 7.12
CA ASP A 139 3.24 -2.24 8.50
C ASP A 139 2.97 -0.74 8.59
N LEU A 140 1.69 -0.39 8.59
CA LEU A 140 1.23 0.99 8.75
C LEU A 140 1.25 1.46 10.21
N GLY A 141 1.44 0.53 11.15
CA GLY A 141 1.33 0.84 12.58
C GLY A 141 2.43 1.74 13.11
N THR A 142 3.60 1.74 12.48
CA THR A 142 4.76 2.51 12.94
C THR A 142 4.95 3.78 12.14
N ALA A 143 4.61 3.76 10.86
CA ALA A 143 4.92 4.84 9.93
C ALA A 143 3.87 5.95 9.88
N LEU A 144 2.60 5.65 10.17
CA LEU A 144 1.50 6.61 10.12
C LEU A 144 1.25 7.35 11.45
N CYS A 145 2.11 7.14 12.46
CA CYS A 145 2.09 7.99 13.65
C CYS A 145 3.02 9.19 13.43
N PRO A 146 2.50 10.39 13.22
CA PRO A 146 3.34 11.58 13.10
C PRO A 146 4.12 11.79 14.40
N ALA A 147 5.43 11.99 14.29
CA ALA A 147 6.28 12.31 15.42
C ALA A 147 5.95 13.72 15.94
N ARG A 148 4.99 13.83 16.85
CA ARG A 148 4.76 15.06 17.62
C ARG A 148 5.49 14.95 18.96
N PRO A 149 6.23 15.96 19.39
CA PRO A 149 6.80 15.98 20.73
C PRO A 149 5.64 15.95 21.76
N GLY A 150 5.57 14.85 22.55
CA GLY A 150 4.57 14.68 23.60
C GLY A 150 3.54 13.56 23.35
N VAL A 151 3.50 12.91 22.20
CA VAL A 151 2.60 11.77 21.94
C VAL A 151 3.31 10.48 22.32
N ARG A 152 2.70 9.75 23.27
CA ARG A 152 3.17 8.43 23.72
C ARG A 152 3.11 7.45 22.53
N ARG A 153 4.12 6.59 22.42
CA ARG A 153 4.30 5.55 21.40
C ARG A 153 3.00 4.85 21.08
N CYS A 154 2.70 4.72 19.77
CA CYS A 154 1.70 3.79 19.29
C CYS A 154 2.12 2.38 19.71
N VAL A 155 1.45 1.82 20.72
CA VAL A 155 1.74 0.47 21.21
C VAL A 155 1.12 -0.50 20.21
N SER A 156 1.96 -1.21 19.46
CA SER A 156 1.56 -2.38 18.69
C SER A 156 1.16 -3.48 19.67
N SER A 157 -0.15 -3.64 19.93
CA SER A 157 -0.67 -4.80 20.66
C SER A 157 -0.78 -5.96 19.68
N TYR A 158 0.28 -6.74 19.53
CA TYR A 158 0.15 -8.11 19.11
C TYR A 158 -0.48 -8.88 20.28
N ALA A 159 -1.76 -9.18 20.18
CA ALA A 159 -2.39 -10.19 21.02
C ALA A 159 -2.36 -11.51 20.22
N SER A 160 -1.84 -12.53 20.88
CA SER A 160 -1.71 -13.93 20.50
C SER A 160 -3.01 -14.54 19.99
#